data_99eff9b965121bb433d1f793770ed2cc
#
_entry.id   99eff9b965121bb433d1f793770ed2cc
#
_cell.length_a   1.000
_cell.length_b   1.000
_cell.length_c   1.000
_cell.angle_alpha   90.00
_cell.angle_beta   90.00
_cell.angle_gamma   90.00
#
_symmetry.space_group_name_H-M   'P 1'
#
loop_
_entity.id
_entity.type
_entity.pdbx_description
1 polymer ?
#
loop_
_entity_poly.entity_id
_entity_poly.type
_entity_poly.pdbx_seq_one_letter_code
_entity_poly.pdbx_strand_id
1 'polypeptide(L)'
;MNDRPRAASEFLGRIERLLVLPVACALVLTQFTSSYAVGPFDGEWTGTATPSRGRCRPASVTLTVAGKVVTGEVRLEPEKEIRGTVWEDGSFGATIGFNQLTGQFSRDAFEGEFEASDCSWKMSLKRKPEP
;
A
#
# COMPACT_ATOMS: atom_id res chain seq x y z
N MET A 1 52.51 -13.20 48.36
CA MET A 1 52.82 -14.46 47.70
C MET A 1 51.61 -15.26 47.21
N ASN A 2 50.42 -14.97 47.60
CA ASN A 2 49.24 -15.80 47.30
C ASN A 2 48.20 -15.13 46.43
N ASP A 3 48.56 -14.11 45.70
CA ASP A 3 47.61 -13.34 44.90
C ASP A 3 47.38 -13.88 43.49
N ARG A 4 48.14 -14.87 43.11
CA ARG A 4 48.09 -15.44 41.76
C ARG A 4 46.79 -16.13 41.39
N PRO A 5 46.15 -16.89 42.30
CA PRO A 5 44.87 -17.55 41.96
C PRO A 5 43.69 -16.58 41.80
N ARG A 6 43.73 -15.43 42.44
CA ARG A 6 42.68 -14.43 42.32
C ARG A 6 42.62 -13.75 40.93
N ALA A 7 43.80 -13.51 40.38
CA ALA A 7 43.85 -12.89 39.05
C ALA A 7 43.29 -13.79 37.96
N ALA A 8 43.46 -15.09 38.09
CA ALA A 8 42.92 -16.04 37.13
C ALA A 8 41.39 -16.15 37.17
N SER A 9 40.78 -16.07 38.35
CA SER A 9 39.31 -16.12 38.48
C SER A 9 38.63 -14.85 37.97
N GLU A 10 39.26 -13.70 38.14
CA GLU A 10 38.76 -12.44 37.56
C GLU A 10 38.79 -12.44 36.06
N PHE A 11 39.80 -13.05 35.49
CA PHE A 11 39.97 -13.14 34.07
C PHE A 11 38.89 -14.00 33.41
N LEU A 12 38.49 -15.09 34.04
CA LEU A 12 37.42 -15.96 33.54
C LEU A 12 36.05 -15.31 33.60
N GLY A 13 35.79 -14.49 34.61
CA GLY A 13 34.56 -13.74 34.69
C GLY A 13 34.37 -12.71 33.57
N ARG A 14 35.43 -12.14 33.10
CA ARG A 14 35.40 -11.19 31.99
C ARG A 14 35.08 -11.85 30.65
N ILE A 15 35.54 -13.04 30.45
CA ILE A 15 35.29 -13.79 29.22
C ILE A 15 33.81 -14.17 29.11
N GLU A 16 33.19 -14.54 30.21
CA GLU A 16 31.77 -14.86 30.21
C GLU A 16 30.88 -13.67 29.85
N ARG A 17 31.22 -12.48 30.28
CA ARG A 17 30.49 -11.26 29.95
C ARG A 17 30.61 -10.90 28.48
N LEU A 18 31.74 -11.18 27.87
CA LEU A 18 31.94 -10.91 26.46
C LEU A 18 31.15 -11.84 25.54
N LEU A 19 30.84 -13.04 25.99
CA LEU A 19 30.07 -14.01 25.23
C LEU A 19 28.57 -13.69 25.16
N VAL A 20 28.06 -12.93 26.13
CA VAL A 20 26.64 -12.53 26.16
C VAL A 20 26.33 -11.39 25.20
N LEU A 21 27.28 -10.52 24.96
CA LEU A 21 27.10 -9.35 24.08
C LEU A 21 26.69 -9.67 22.64
N PRO A 22 27.28 -10.64 21.95
CA PRO A 22 26.89 -10.94 20.58
C PRO A 22 25.48 -11.52 20.44
N VAL A 23 24.97 -12.18 21.48
CA VAL A 23 23.61 -12.71 21.47
C VAL A 23 22.57 -11.58 21.56
N ALA A 24 22.84 -10.55 22.34
CA ALA A 24 21.96 -9.39 22.45
C ALA A 24 21.88 -8.61 21.14
N CYS A 25 23.01 -8.46 20.44
CA CYS A 25 23.03 -7.80 19.15
C CYS A 25 22.26 -8.56 18.06
N ALA A 26 22.33 -9.88 18.08
CA ALA A 26 21.58 -10.70 17.13
C ALA A 26 20.07 -10.58 17.29
N LEU A 27 19.58 -10.44 18.53
CA LEU A 27 18.16 -10.26 18.80
C LEU A 27 17.62 -8.90 18.35
N VAL A 28 18.46 -7.87 18.37
CA VAL A 28 18.05 -6.53 17.92
C VAL A 28 17.88 -6.47 16.40
N LEU A 29 18.69 -7.23 15.66
CA LEU A 29 18.62 -7.24 14.19
C LEU A 29 17.35 -7.86 13.63
N THR A 30 16.66 -8.70 14.40
CA THR A 30 15.43 -9.35 13.94
C THR A 30 14.19 -8.45 14.02
N GLN A 31 14.33 -7.24 14.58
CA GLN A 31 13.20 -6.32 14.72
C GLN A 31 13.04 -5.33 13.57
N PHE A 32 13.90 -5.39 12.57
CA PHE A 32 13.77 -4.59 11.36
C PHE A 32 12.80 -5.24 10.37
N THR A 33 11.56 -5.47 10.78
CA THR A 33 10.48 -5.71 9.84
C THR A 33 10.05 -4.36 9.30
N SER A 34 10.23 -4.16 8.00
CA SER A 34 9.78 -2.94 7.34
C SER A 34 8.28 -2.79 7.50
N SER A 35 7.84 -1.87 8.33
CA SER A 35 6.45 -1.46 8.36
C SER A 35 6.23 -0.47 7.22
N TYR A 36 5.52 -0.88 6.19
CA TYR A 36 5.03 0.07 5.20
C TYR A 36 4.00 0.97 5.87
N ALA A 37 4.12 2.27 5.64
CA ALA A 37 3.13 3.20 6.14
C ALA A 37 1.77 2.87 5.53
N VAL A 38 0.80 2.56 6.38
CA VAL A 38 -0.57 2.29 5.96
C VAL A 38 -1.25 3.63 5.67
N GLY A 39 -1.71 3.82 4.45
CA GLY A 39 -2.45 5.01 4.05
C GLY A 39 -3.91 4.95 4.47
N PRO A 40 -4.60 6.10 4.55
CA PRO A 40 -6.00 6.13 4.98
C PRO A 40 -6.96 5.46 3.99
N PHE A 41 -6.53 5.28 2.76
CA PHE A 41 -7.37 4.69 1.71
C PHE A 41 -6.90 3.32 1.26
N ASP A 42 -5.96 2.72 1.96
CA ASP A 42 -5.42 1.41 1.61
C ASP A 42 -6.50 0.34 1.57
N GLY A 43 -6.37 -0.56 0.62
CA GLY A 43 -7.28 -1.67 0.45
C GLY A 43 -7.73 -1.86 -0.98
N GLU A 44 -8.72 -2.72 -1.14
CA GLU A 44 -9.34 -3.01 -2.42
C GLU A 44 -10.70 -2.31 -2.51
N TRP A 45 -10.94 -1.71 -3.68
CA TRP A 45 -12.15 -0.94 -3.97
C TRP A 45 -12.79 -1.50 -5.22
N THR A 46 -14.08 -1.79 -5.16
CA THR A 46 -14.80 -2.39 -6.27
C THR A 46 -16.12 -1.65 -6.53
N GLY A 47 -16.53 -1.66 -7.77
CA GLY A 47 -17.78 -1.04 -8.19
C GLY A 47 -17.96 -1.02 -9.69
N THR A 48 -18.64 -0.01 -10.17
CA THR A 48 -19.03 0.11 -11.58
C THR A 48 -18.72 1.48 -12.14
N ALA A 49 -18.35 1.49 -13.42
CA ALA A 49 -18.33 2.68 -14.24
C ALA A 49 -19.59 2.67 -15.09
N THR A 50 -20.40 3.71 -14.95
CA THR A 50 -21.66 3.84 -15.67
C THR A 50 -21.54 4.95 -16.70
N PRO A 51 -21.92 4.71 -17.97
CA PRO A 51 -21.86 5.75 -18.98
C PRO A 51 -22.76 6.93 -18.62
N SER A 52 -22.20 8.13 -18.64
CA SER A 52 -22.95 9.37 -18.44
C SER A 52 -23.20 10.11 -19.75
N ARG A 53 -22.42 9.78 -20.78
CA ARG A 53 -22.54 10.35 -22.14
C ARG A 53 -22.11 9.29 -23.14
N GLY A 54 -22.79 9.22 -24.28
CA GLY A 54 -22.50 8.27 -25.34
C GLY A 54 -23.20 6.93 -25.15
N ARG A 55 -23.00 6.04 -26.12
CA ARG A 55 -23.63 4.71 -26.14
C ARG A 55 -22.66 3.61 -25.74
N CYS A 56 -21.98 3.80 -24.64
CA CYS A 56 -21.04 2.80 -24.15
C CYS A 56 -21.69 1.93 -23.08
N ARG A 57 -21.09 0.79 -22.81
CA ARG A 57 -21.60 -0.17 -21.82
C ARG A 57 -21.03 0.12 -20.43
N PRO A 58 -21.79 -0.16 -19.37
CA PRO A 58 -21.22 -0.17 -18.04
C PRO A 58 -20.05 -1.15 -17.93
N ALA A 59 -19.12 -0.85 -17.04
CA ALA A 59 -17.96 -1.69 -16.82
C ALA A 59 -17.71 -1.90 -15.33
N SER A 60 -17.16 -3.06 -14.99
CA SER A 60 -16.71 -3.32 -13.63
C SER A 60 -15.34 -2.70 -13.41
N VAL A 61 -15.12 -2.13 -12.22
CA VAL A 61 -13.86 -1.48 -11.86
C VAL A 61 -13.37 -2.06 -10.55
N THR A 62 -12.07 -2.33 -10.51
CA THR A 62 -11.37 -2.73 -9.30
C THR A 62 -10.14 -1.86 -9.13
N LEU A 63 -9.98 -1.26 -7.96
CA LEU A 63 -8.78 -0.51 -7.60
C LEU A 63 -8.13 -1.12 -6.37
N THR A 64 -6.82 -1.08 -6.34
CA THR A 64 -6.02 -1.45 -5.17
C THR A 64 -5.19 -0.25 -4.77
N VAL A 65 -5.33 0.20 -3.52
CA VAL A 65 -4.60 1.33 -2.98
C VAL A 65 -3.58 0.83 -1.97
N ALA A 66 -2.34 1.24 -2.18
CA ALA A 66 -1.22 0.94 -1.29
C ALA A 66 -0.43 2.23 -1.07
N GLY A 67 -0.63 2.88 0.08
CA GLY A 67 -0.07 4.20 0.35
C GLY A 67 -0.62 5.25 -0.60
N LYS A 68 0.23 5.79 -1.45
CA LYS A 68 -0.16 6.79 -2.46
C LYS A 68 -0.36 6.19 -3.84
N VAL A 69 -0.02 4.93 -4.02
CA VAL A 69 -0.07 4.27 -5.32
C VAL A 69 -1.40 3.57 -5.50
N VAL A 70 -2.05 3.84 -6.61
CA VAL A 70 -3.31 3.19 -6.98
C VAL A 70 -3.11 2.46 -8.29
N THR A 71 -3.47 1.18 -8.29
CA THR A 71 -3.48 0.34 -9.48
C THR A 71 -4.84 -0.30 -9.61
N GLY A 72 -5.22 -0.66 -10.82
CA GLY A 72 -6.51 -1.31 -11.00
C GLY A 72 -6.83 -1.62 -12.43
N GLU A 73 -8.06 -2.02 -12.64
CA GLU A 73 -8.55 -2.47 -13.93
C GLU A 73 -9.98 -2.01 -14.17
N VAL A 74 -10.24 -1.61 -15.40
CA VAL A 74 -11.60 -1.42 -15.92
C VAL A 74 -11.85 -2.51 -16.95
N ARG A 75 -12.88 -3.30 -16.73
CA ARG A 75 -13.26 -4.36 -17.67
C ARG A 75 -14.06 -3.81 -18.83
N LEU A 76 -13.34 -3.20 -19.74
CA LEU A 76 -13.80 -2.84 -21.07
C LEU A 76 -13.24 -3.86 -22.06
N GLU A 77 -13.67 -3.82 -23.28
CA GLU A 77 -13.09 -4.65 -24.34
C GLU A 77 -12.30 -3.78 -25.33
N PRO A 78 -10.96 -3.82 -25.31
CA PRO A 78 -10.07 -4.60 -24.43
C PRO A 78 -10.00 -4.02 -23.01
N GLU A 79 -9.61 -4.89 -22.06
CA GLU A 79 -9.42 -4.51 -20.67
C GLU A 79 -8.38 -3.41 -20.53
N LYS A 80 -8.67 -2.42 -19.68
CA LYS A 80 -7.81 -1.27 -19.45
C LYS A 80 -7.23 -1.26 -18.06
N GLU A 81 -5.94 -1.00 -17.98
CA GLU A 81 -5.22 -0.87 -16.72
C GLU A 81 -5.28 0.57 -16.23
N ILE A 82 -5.47 0.73 -14.91
CA ILE A 82 -5.49 2.02 -14.23
C ILE A 82 -4.21 2.15 -13.42
N ARG A 83 -3.53 3.29 -13.55
CA ARG A 83 -2.39 3.63 -12.70
C ARG A 83 -2.51 5.09 -12.28
N GLY A 84 -2.41 5.32 -10.99
CA GLY A 84 -2.56 6.67 -10.49
C GLY A 84 -2.04 6.87 -9.09
N THR A 85 -2.34 8.06 -8.57
CA THR A 85 -1.90 8.50 -7.26
C THR A 85 -3.08 9.05 -6.49
N VAL A 86 -3.16 8.73 -5.20
CA VAL A 86 -4.10 9.32 -4.26
C VAL A 86 -3.32 10.18 -3.26
N TRP A 87 -3.82 11.38 -3.00
CA TRP A 87 -3.26 12.31 -2.02
C TRP A 87 -3.95 12.15 -0.67
N GLU A 88 -3.38 12.78 0.35
CA GLU A 88 -3.87 12.65 1.73
C GLU A 88 -5.32 13.10 1.91
N ASP A 89 -5.75 14.08 1.15
CA ASP A 89 -7.13 14.59 1.16
C ASP A 89 -8.11 13.69 0.40
N GLY A 90 -7.63 12.59 -0.19
CA GLY A 90 -8.44 11.68 -0.97
C GLY A 90 -8.58 12.04 -2.44
N SER A 91 -8.03 13.17 -2.87
CA SER A 91 -8.05 13.51 -4.29
C SER A 91 -7.23 12.49 -5.08
N PHE A 92 -7.69 12.16 -6.27
CA PHE A 92 -7.14 11.08 -7.06
C PHE A 92 -7.00 11.49 -8.51
N GLY A 93 -5.86 11.15 -9.08
CA GLY A 93 -5.60 11.33 -10.49
C GLY A 93 -4.93 10.08 -11.06
N ALA A 94 -5.40 9.65 -12.22
CA ALA A 94 -4.89 8.45 -12.87
C ALA A 94 -4.99 8.56 -14.38
N THR A 95 -4.38 7.59 -15.03
CA THR A 95 -4.51 7.41 -16.48
C THR A 95 -5.08 6.04 -16.78
N ILE A 96 -5.92 5.99 -17.80
CA ILE A 96 -6.42 4.76 -18.40
C ILE A 96 -6.05 4.84 -19.88
N GLY A 97 -4.97 4.17 -20.28
CA GLY A 97 -4.42 4.35 -21.61
C GLY A 97 -3.96 5.80 -21.81
N PHE A 98 -4.57 6.52 -22.74
CA PHE A 98 -4.27 7.92 -23.00
C PHE A 98 -5.25 8.89 -22.32
N ASN A 99 -6.23 8.39 -21.62
CA ASN A 99 -7.29 9.18 -21.02
C ASN A 99 -7.06 9.41 -19.53
N GLN A 100 -7.60 10.50 -19.01
CA GLN A 100 -7.47 10.85 -17.62
C GLN A 100 -8.69 10.41 -16.81
N LEU A 101 -8.42 9.87 -15.64
CA LEU A 101 -9.40 9.54 -14.63
C LEU A 101 -9.13 10.45 -13.43
N THR A 102 -10.16 11.15 -12.98
CA THR A 102 -10.08 11.96 -11.76
C THR A 102 -11.17 11.53 -10.80
N GLY A 103 -10.92 11.71 -9.52
CA GLY A 103 -11.91 11.32 -8.53
C GLY A 103 -11.55 11.73 -7.12
N GLN A 104 -12.39 11.27 -6.21
CA GLN A 104 -12.27 11.57 -4.79
C GLN A 104 -12.53 10.32 -3.97
N PHE A 105 -11.55 9.93 -3.16
CA PHE A 105 -11.72 8.90 -2.15
C PHE A 105 -12.27 9.55 -0.88
N SER A 106 -13.25 8.92 -0.30
CA SER A 106 -13.70 9.17 1.06
C SER A 106 -13.45 7.89 1.87
N ARG A 107 -13.90 7.86 3.11
CA ARG A 107 -13.59 6.75 4.00
C ARG A 107 -13.98 5.38 3.44
N ASP A 108 -15.15 5.27 2.84
CA ASP A 108 -15.69 3.99 2.38
C ASP A 108 -16.17 4.01 0.93
N ALA A 109 -16.05 5.14 0.26
CA ALA A 109 -16.54 5.31 -1.10
C ALA A 109 -15.55 6.06 -1.98
N PHE A 110 -15.62 5.79 -3.27
CA PHE A 110 -14.90 6.52 -4.30
C PHE A 110 -15.86 6.95 -5.37
N GLU A 111 -15.76 8.21 -5.76
CA GLU A 111 -16.49 8.78 -6.88
C GLU A 111 -15.49 9.35 -7.87
N GLY A 112 -15.62 9.00 -9.14
CA GLY A 112 -14.70 9.46 -10.17
C GLY A 112 -15.37 9.64 -11.51
N GLU A 113 -14.65 10.30 -12.42
CA GLU A 113 -15.08 10.53 -13.77
C GLU A 113 -13.96 10.21 -14.75
N PHE A 114 -14.32 9.59 -15.83
CA PHE A 114 -13.42 9.18 -16.89
C PHE A 114 -14.04 9.56 -18.24
N GLU A 115 -13.24 10.20 -19.08
CA GLU A 115 -13.66 10.59 -20.42
C GLU A 115 -12.80 9.92 -21.49
N ALA A 116 -13.45 9.33 -22.46
CA ALA A 116 -12.85 8.88 -23.70
C ALA A 116 -13.47 9.67 -24.85
N SER A 117 -12.95 9.48 -26.07
CA SER A 117 -13.39 10.24 -27.24
C SER A 117 -14.89 10.18 -27.50
N ASP A 118 -15.51 9.02 -27.29
CA ASP A 118 -16.91 8.76 -27.63
C ASP A 118 -17.84 8.70 -26.43
N CYS A 119 -17.30 8.52 -25.24
CA CYS A 119 -18.09 8.28 -24.04
C CYS A 119 -17.47 8.92 -22.81
N SER A 120 -18.32 9.23 -21.85
CA SER A 120 -17.90 9.58 -20.49
C SER A 120 -18.53 8.60 -19.52
N TRP A 121 -17.81 8.26 -18.47
CA TRP A 121 -18.30 7.37 -17.42
C TRP A 121 -18.17 8.04 -16.05
N LYS A 122 -19.10 7.71 -15.18
CA LYS A 122 -19.01 7.98 -13.76
C LYS A 122 -18.69 6.70 -13.04
N MET A 123 -17.69 6.73 -12.19
CA MET A 123 -17.29 5.57 -11.39
C MET A 123 -17.78 5.75 -9.97
N SER A 124 -18.33 4.68 -9.42
CA SER A 124 -18.74 4.62 -8.03
C SER A 124 -18.23 3.30 -7.45
N LEU A 125 -17.32 3.40 -6.50
CA LEU A 125 -16.71 2.24 -5.88
C LEU A 125 -16.90 2.28 -4.38
N LYS A 126 -16.87 1.11 -3.77
CA LYS A 126 -16.88 0.95 -2.32
C LYS A 126 -15.65 0.18 -1.88
N ARG A 127 -15.15 0.51 -0.70
CA ARG A 127 -14.06 -0.24 -0.09
C ARG A 127 -14.56 -1.63 0.30
N LYS A 128 -13.81 -2.63 -0.12
CA LYS A 128 -14.08 -4.00 0.28
C LYS A 128 -13.75 -4.16 1.75
N PRO A 129 -14.65 -4.75 2.57
CA PRO A 129 -14.35 -4.97 3.97
C PRO A 129 -13.14 -5.90 4.13
N GLU A 130 -12.30 -5.61 5.11
CA GLU A 130 -11.17 -6.47 5.44
C GLU A 130 -11.69 -7.80 6.01
N PRO A 131 -11.05 -8.93 5.62
CA PRO A 131 -11.42 -10.23 6.15
C PRO A 131 -11.13 -10.38 7.65
#